data_f767d826ca7e9676f674c457216d21d4
#
_entry.id   f767d826ca7e9676f674c457216d21d4
#
_cell.length_a   1.000
_cell.length_b   1.000
_cell.length_c   1.000
_cell.angle_alpha   90.00
_cell.angle_beta   90.00
_cell.angle_gamma   90.00
#
_symmetry.space_group_name_H-M   'P 1'
#
loop_
_entity.id
_entity.type
_entity.pdbx_description
1 polymer ?
#
loop_
_entity_poly.entity_id
_entity_poly.type
_entity_poly.pdbx_seq_one_letter_code
_entity_poly.pdbx_strand_id
1 'polypeptide(L)'
;SWSIVYIVSIIIVIFDDIKKFFKMIKVILTGATGMVGEGVLLECLQNDKVKEILSISRKSCNISHPKLKELLVSDFLKLEDYSAKLVGYDACFYCAGVSSLGMDEEKYTKLTYDTTVHFAKVLSDINPSMNFIYVSGTSTDSTEKGKVMWARVKGKTENDLHKLPFKGQYNFRPGFMSHFKEQKNIKFIFKIFAAIIPSLFPKSSLT
;
A
#
# COMPACT_ATOMS: atom_id res chain seq x y z
N SER A 1 10.60 -2.22 -16.34
CA SER A 1 9.32 -2.32 -15.62
C SER A 1 9.55 -3.06 -14.31
N TRP A 2 9.46 -2.36 -13.20
CA TRP A 2 9.58 -2.97 -11.87
C TRP A 2 8.30 -3.77 -11.60
N SER A 3 8.39 -5.06 -11.38
CA SER A 3 7.25 -5.85 -10.96
C SER A 3 6.92 -5.55 -9.49
N ILE A 4 5.67 -5.80 -9.06
CA ILE A 4 5.27 -5.71 -7.63
C ILE A 4 6.22 -6.55 -6.76
N VAL A 5 6.75 -7.66 -7.28
CA VAL A 5 7.77 -8.51 -6.62
C VAL A 5 9.00 -7.71 -6.23
N TYR A 6 9.56 -6.93 -7.15
CA TYR A 6 10.75 -6.10 -6.86
C TYR A 6 10.47 -5.06 -5.78
N ILE A 7 9.26 -4.52 -5.75
CA ILE A 7 8.86 -3.50 -4.79
C ILE A 7 8.79 -4.06 -3.39
N VAL A 8 8.11 -5.18 -3.23
CA VAL A 8 8.00 -5.85 -1.92
C VAL A 8 9.36 -6.40 -1.50
N SER A 9 10.14 -6.92 -2.44
CA SER A 9 11.51 -7.39 -2.17
C SER A 9 12.44 -6.24 -1.76
N ILE A 10 12.38 -5.06 -2.41
CA ILE A 10 13.16 -3.87 -2.02
C ILE A 10 12.73 -3.37 -0.64
N ILE A 11 11.43 -3.34 -0.36
CA ILE A 11 10.93 -2.94 0.94
C ILE A 11 11.38 -3.94 2.02
N ILE A 12 11.35 -5.24 1.72
CA ILE A 12 11.85 -6.28 2.64
C ILE A 12 13.38 -6.17 2.81
N VAL A 13 14.14 -5.86 1.76
CA VAL A 13 15.61 -5.65 1.83
C VAL A 13 15.97 -4.39 2.63
N ILE A 14 15.18 -3.31 2.58
CA ILE A 14 15.39 -2.15 3.48
C ILE A 14 15.30 -2.57 4.96
N PHE A 15 14.60 -3.69 5.27
CA PHE A 15 14.60 -4.29 6.60
C PHE A 15 15.82 -5.17 6.89
N ASP A 16 16.58 -5.61 5.86
CA ASP A 16 17.74 -6.50 6.05
C ASP A 16 19.02 -5.78 6.52
N ASP A 17 19.16 -4.47 6.28
CA ASP A 17 20.40 -3.72 6.60
C ASP A 17 20.57 -3.35 8.08
N ILE A 18 19.60 -3.68 8.94
CA ILE A 18 19.72 -3.45 10.38
C ILE A 18 19.49 -4.73 11.17
N LYS A 19 20.56 -5.52 11.29
CA LYS A 19 20.82 -6.49 12.36
C LYS A 19 19.79 -7.58 12.65
N LYS A 20 20.20 -8.75 12.30
CA LYS A 20 19.98 -10.06 12.92
C LYS A 20 19.11 -11.03 12.15
N PHE A 21 19.80 -12.04 11.69
CA PHE A 21 19.34 -13.41 11.53
C PHE A 21 18.00 -13.70 12.25
N PHE A 22 16.95 -14.05 11.48
CA PHE A 22 15.72 -14.71 11.94
C PHE A 22 14.59 -13.92 12.62
N LYS A 23 14.47 -12.60 12.54
CA LYS A 23 13.21 -11.99 13.01
C LYS A 23 12.12 -12.04 11.93
N MET A 24 11.15 -12.95 12.08
CA MET A 24 9.92 -12.91 11.28
C MET A 24 9.07 -11.71 11.68
N ILE A 25 8.51 -11.01 10.69
CA ILE A 25 7.72 -9.80 10.88
C ILE A 25 6.20 -10.06 10.80
N LYS A 26 5.45 -9.21 11.49
CA LYS A 26 4.01 -9.12 11.37
C LYS A 26 3.63 -7.87 10.58
N VAL A 27 2.72 -8.03 9.65
CA VAL A 27 2.37 -6.99 8.67
C VAL A 27 0.89 -6.64 8.76
N ILE A 28 0.57 -5.35 8.78
CA ILE A 28 -0.77 -4.84 8.46
C ILE A 28 -0.81 -4.53 6.97
N LEU A 29 -1.89 -4.95 6.31
CA LEU A 29 -2.13 -4.66 4.90
C LEU A 29 -3.51 -4.06 4.72
N THR A 30 -3.62 -2.93 4.02
CA THR A 30 -4.91 -2.41 3.55
C THR A 30 -5.04 -2.60 2.04
N GLY A 31 -6.27 -2.61 1.54
CA GLY A 31 -6.52 -2.70 0.10
C GLY A 31 -6.22 -4.06 -0.55
N ALA A 32 -6.24 -5.15 0.22
CA ALA A 32 -6.01 -6.52 -0.27
C ALA A 32 -6.93 -6.96 -1.43
N THR A 33 -8.08 -6.30 -1.61
CA THR A 33 -9.02 -6.54 -2.71
C THR A 33 -8.74 -5.68 -3.95
N GLY A 34 -7.71 -4.83 -3.90
CA GLY A 34 -7.26 -4.01 -5.03
C GLY A 34 -6.04 -4.61 -5.72
N MET A 35 -5.74 -4.13 -6.94
CA MET A 35 -4.62 -4.66 -7.74
C MET A 35 -3.28 -4.64 -7.00
N VAL A 36 -2.92 -3.51 -6.38
CA VAL A 36 -1.63 -3.40 -5.67
C VAL A 36 -1.64 -4.22 -4.38
N GLY A 37 -2.70 -4.06 -3.56
CA GLY A 37 -2.78 -4.75 -2.28
C GLY A 37 -2.89 -6.27 -2.42
N GLU A 38 -3.56 -6.79 -3.46
CA GLU A 38 -3.57 -8.23 -3.75
C GLU A 38 -2.16 -8.73 -4.09
N GLY A 39 -1.40 -7.99 -4.91
CA GLY A 39 -0.02 -8.37 -5.23
C GLY A 39 0.87 -8.37 -3.99
N VAL A 40 0.76 -7.36 -3.12
CA VAL A 40 1.47 -7.31 -1.84
C VAL A 40 1.06 -8.47 -0.92
N LEU A 41 -0.24 -8.80 -0.89
CA LEU A 41 -0.74 -9.93 -0.10
C LEU A 41 -0.11 -11.25 -0.56
N LEU A 42 -0.16 -11.54 -1.86
CA LEU A 42 0.39 -12.78 -2.43
C LEU A 42 1.89 -12.92 -2.14
N GLU A 43 2.66 -11.85 -2.30
CA GLU A 43 4.08 -11.83 -1.96
C GLU A 43 4.31 -12.09 -0.46
N CYS A 44 3.58 -11.42 0.42
CA CYS A 44 3.70 -11.62 1.87
C CYS A 44 3.32 -13.05 2.30
N LEU A 45 2.34 -13.68 1.64
CA LEU A 45 1.95 -15.06 1.93
C LEU A 45 3.06 -16.06 1.60
N GLN A 46 3.79 -15.85 0.51
CA GLN A 46 4.89 -16.70 0.05
C GLN A 46 6.21 -16.42 0.79
N ASN A 47 6.38 -15.26 1.40
CA ASN A 47 7.63 -14.84 2.02
C ASN A 47 7.82 -15.43 3.41
N ASP A 48 8.90 -16.19 3.61
CA ASP A 48 9.20 -16.87 4.88
C ASP A 48 9.53 -15.92 6.02
N LYS A 49 9.92 -14.67 5.72
CA LYS A 49 10.16 -13.63 6.72
C LYS A 49 8.85 -13.02 7.26
N VAL A 50 7.71 -13.28 6.63
CA VAL A 50 6.40 -12.82 7.10
C VAL A 50 5.72 -13.92 7.90
N LYS A 51 5.51 -13.66 9.18
CA LYS A 51 4.85 -14.59 10.12
C LYS A 51 3.34 -14.47 10.09
N GLU A 52 2.85 -13.24 10.02
CA GLU A 52 1.42 -12.94 10.14
C GLU A 52 1.07 -11.70 9.30
N ILE A 53 -0.07 -11.75 8.63
CA ILE A 53 -0.64 -10.64 7.87
C ILE A 53 -2.02 -10.35 8.45
N LEU A 54 -2.26 -9.10 8.88
CA LEU A 54 -3.58 -8.61 9.22
C LEU A 54 -4.10 -7.77 8.05
N SER A 55 -5.01 -8.33 7.27
CA SER A 55 -5.71 -7.58 6.23
C SER A 55 -6.82 -6.75 6.86
N ILE A 56 -6.71 -5.42 6.77
CA ILE A 56 -7.75 -4.50 7.22
C ILE A 56 -8.48 -3.95 6.00
N SER A 57 -9.76 -4.26 5.90
CA SER A 57 -10.56 -3.91 4.72
C SER A 57 -12.06 -3.85 5.04
N ARG A 58 -12.84 -3.26 4.12
CA ARG A 58 -14.31 -3.21 4.24
C ARG A 58 -14.99 -4.52 3.85
N LYS A 59 -14.28 -5.39 3.12
CA LYS A 59 -14.80 -6.67 2.62
C LYS A 59 -13.70 -7.71 2.68
N SER A 60 -14.05 -8.97 2.87
CA SER A 60 -13.10 -10.07 2.83
C SER A 60 -12.40 -10.15 1.45
N CYS A 61 -11.13 -10.54 1.47
CA CYS A 61 -10.39 -10.85 0.26
C CYS A 61 -10.65 -12.28 -0.25
N ASN A 62 -11.43 -13.08 0.50
CA ASN A 62 -11.80 -14.46 0.18
C ASN A 62 -10.57 -15.38 -0.08
N ILE A 63 -9.50 -15.14 0.65
CA ILE A 63 -8.29 -15.97 0.65
C ILE A 63 -8.18 -16.63 2.03
N SER A 64 -7.99 -17.95 2.04
CA SER A 64 -7.71 -18.71 3.26
C SER A 64 -6.24 -19.09 3.29
N HIS A 65 -5.50 -18.65 4.32
CA HIS A 65 -4.09 -18.99 4.49
C HIS A 65 -3.70 -18.91 5.97
N PRO A 66 -2.84 -19.82 6.50
CA PRO A 66 -2.46 -19.83 7.92
C PRO A 66 -1.85 -18.54 8.44
N LYS A 67 -1.13 -17.79 7.59
CA LYS A 67 -0.52 -16.49 7.93
C LYS A 67 -1.54 -15.33 7.91
N LEU A 68 -2.70 -15.48 7.25
CA LEU A 68 -3.65 -14.39 7.00
C LEU A 68 -4.73 -14.34 8.07
N LYS A 69 -4.88 -13.16 8.65
CA LYS A 69 -6.03 -12.77 9.46
C LYS A 69 -6.75 -11.62 8.78
N GLU A 70 -8.06 -11.55 8.92
CA GLU A 70 -8.86 -10.44 8.40
C GLU A 70 -9.52 -9.67 9.54
N LEU A 71 -9.47 -8.35 9.45
CA LEU A 71 -10.21 -7.42 10.29
C LEU A 71 -11.10 -6.58 9.37
N LEU A 72 -12.40 -6.82 9.42
CA LEU A 72 -13.38 -6.07 8.64
C LEU A 72 -13.74 -4.79 9.39
N VAL A 73 -13.37 -3.65 8.78
CA VAL A 73 -13.60 -2.30 9.31
C VAL A 73 -14.36 -1.52 8.25
N SER A 74 -15.60 -1.16 8.55
CA SER A 74 -16.47 -0.43 7.61
C SER A 74 -16.02 1.01 7.38
N ASP A 75 -15.47 1.65 8.41
CA ASP A 75 -15.01 3.03 8.40
C ASP A 75 -13.61 3.14 9.04
N PHE A 76 -12.61 3.46 8.25
CA PHE A 76 -11.24 3.61 8.72
C PHE A 76 -11.03 4.83 9.63
N LEU A 77 -11.98 5.77 9.66
CA LEU A 77 -11.99 6.90 10.61
C LEU A 77 -12.40 6.48 12.03
N LYS A 78 -12.72 5.20 12.23
CA LYS A 78 -13.01 4.59 13.53
C LYS A 78 -12.07 3.44 13.84
N LEU A 79 -10.82 3.53 13.38
CA LEU A 79 -9.84 2.46 13.54
C LEU A 79 -9.45 2.25 15.01
N GLU A 80 -9.51 3.28 15.84
CA GLU A 80 -9.23 3.24 17.27
C GLU A 80 -10.10 2.24 18.05
N ASP A 81 -11.31 1.96 17.57
CA ASP A 81 -12.20 0.94 18.16
C ASP A 81 -11.60 -0.47 18.14
N TYR A 82 -10.59 -0.67 17.31
CA TYR A 82 -9.90 -1.95 17.10
C TYR A 82 -8.48 -1.97 17.65
N SER A 83 -8.05 -0.96 18.41
CA SER A 83 -6.67 -0.76 18.88
C SER A 83 -6.04 -2.01 19.47
N ALA A 84 -6.77 -2.78 20.27
CA ALA A 84 -6.27 -4.02 20.87
C ALA A 84 -5.84 -5.08 19.85
N LYS A 85 -6.39 -5.05 18.62
CA LYS A 85 -6.07 -5.99 17.53
C LYS A 85 -4.90 -5.50 16.67
N LEU A 86 -4.45 -4.26 16.86
CA LEU A 86 -3.43 -3.60 16.03
C LEU A 86 -2.04 -3.60 16.67
N VAL A 87 -1.91 -4.09 17.89
CA VAL A 87 -0.66 -4.07 18.65
C VAL A 87 0.35 -5.10 18.13
N GLY A 88 1.63 -4.71 18.06
CA GLY A 88 2.75 -5.64 17.83
C GLY A 88 2.98 -5.97 16.37
N TYR A 89 2.61 -5.10 15.44
CA TYR A 89 2.94 -5.19 14.03
C TYR A 89 4.18 -4.38 13.70
N ASP A 90 5.05 -4.94 12.86
CA ASP A 90 6.35 -4.37 12.49
C ASP A 90 6.26 -3.46 11.26
N ALA A 91 5.29 -3.68 10.39
CA ALA A 91 5.09 -2.90 9.16
C ALA A 91 3.62 -2.74 8.80
N CYS A 92 3.29 -1.65 8.10
CA CYS A 92 2.02 -1.45 7.44
C CYS A 92 2.21 -1.13 5.96
N PHE A 93 1.60 -1.93 5.07
CA PHE A 93 1.45 -1.62 3.66
C PHE A 93 0.07 -0.99 3.42
N TYR A 94 0.04 0.32 3.32
CA TYR A 94 -1.20 1.04 3.05
C TYR A 94 -1.45 1.14 1.54
N CYS A 95 -2.16 0.15 1.00
CA CYS A 95 -2.51 0.04 -0.40
C CYS A 95 -3.98 0.43 -0.70
N ALA A 96 -4.76 0.77 0.33
CA ALA A 96 -6.11 1.25 0.13
C ALA A 96 -6.10 2.60 -0.58
N GLY A 97 -6.96 2.75 -1.57
CA GLY A 97 -7.09 3.98 -2.33
C GLY A 97 -8.30 3.96 -3.25
N VAL A 98 -8.71 5.14 -3.68
CA VAL A 98 -9.81 5.35 -4.61
C VAL A 98 -9.32 6.08 -5.86
N SER A 99 -10.03 5.90 -6.99
CA SER A 99 -9.80 6.70 -8.19
C SER A 99 -10.38 8.10 -7.98
N SER A 100 -9.67 9.13 -8.42
CA SER A 100 -10.18 10.51 -8.41
C SER A 100 -11.20 10.78 -9.53
N LEU A 101 -11.37 9.84 -10.45
CA LEU A 101 -12.25 10.01 -11.62
C LEU A 101 -13.70 10.25 -11.17
N GLY A 102 -14.27 11.38 -11.58
CA GLY A 102 -15.64 11.77 -11.25
C GLY A 102 -15.81 12.26 -9.80
N MET A 103 -14.72 12.59 -9.11
CA MET A 103 -14.76 13.18 -7.76
C MET A 103 -14.31 14.64 -7.79
N ASP A 104 -14.95 15.47 -6.98
CA ASP A 104 -14.43 16.78 -6.59
C ASP A 104 -13.29 16.63 -5.58
N GLU A 105 -12.60 17.74 -5.32
CA GLU A 105 -11.43 17.75 -4.43
C GLU A 105 -11.79 17.47 -2.97
N GLU A 106 -12.93 17.96 -2.49
CA GLU A 106 -13.37 17.75 -1.11
C GLU A 106 -13.60 16.26 -0.83
N LYS A 107 -14.37 15.60 -1.67
CA LYS A 107 -14.66 14.18 -1.56
C LYS A 107 -13.40 13.33 -1.70
N TYR A 108 -12.53 13.68 -2.64
CA TYR A 108 -11.28 12.95 -2.83
C TYR A 108 -10.33 13.12 -1.65
N THR A 109 -10.24 14.34 -1.08
CA THR A 109 -9.46 14.64 0.12
C THR A 109 -9.94 13.82 1.30
N LYS A 110 -11.24 13.78 1.55
CA LYS A 110 -11.81 12.98 2.63
C LYS A 110 -11.47 11.50 2.52
N LEU A 111 -11.61 10.93 1.32
CA LEU A 111 -11.38 9.49 1.08
C LEU A 111 -9.90 9.11 0.96
N THR A 112 -9.03 10.04 0.63
CA THR A 112 -7.61 9.79 0.41
C THR A 112 -6.75 10.33 1.55
N TYR A 113 -6.84 11.64 1.84
CA TYR A 113 -6.01 12.28 2.84
C TYR A 113 -6.50 12.00 4.26
N ASP A 114 -7.75 12.41 4.59
CA ASP A 114 -8.25 12.30 5.97
C ASP A 114 -8.22 10.84 6.45
N THR A 115 -8.71 9.92 5.61
CA THR A 115 -8.75 8.50 5.94
C THR A 115 -7.33 7.92 6.14
N THR A 116 -6.37 8.26 5.27
CA THR A 116 -5.02 7.71 5.34
C THR A 116 -4.25 8.27 6.53
N VAL A 117 -4.31 9.59 6.74
CA VAL A 117 -3.58 10.24 7.85
C VAL A 117 -4.14 9.81 9.20
N HIS A 118 -5.47 9.72 9.34
CA HIS A 118 -6.09 9.20 10.56
C HIS A 118 -5.65 7.76 10.85
N PHE A 119 -5.74 6.88 9.85
CA PHE A 119 -5.32 5.49 9.97
C PHE A 119 -3.85 5.37 10.40
N ALA A 120 -2.97 6.14 9.75
CA ALA A 120 -1.55 6.15 10.06
C ALA A 120 -1.26 6.69 11.47
N LYS A 121 -1.98 7.75 11.90
CA LYS A 121 -1.85 8.30 13.24
C LYS A 121 -2.20 7.26 14.32
N VAL A 122 -3.33 6.58 14.19
CA VAL A 122 -3.71 5.51 15.12
C VAL A 122 -2.63 4.43 15.20
N LEU A 123 -2.08 4.01 14.06
CA LEU A 123 -1.01 3.00 14.05
C LEU A 123 0.31 3.50 14.64
N SER A 124 0.68 4.76 14.42
CA SER A 124 1.93 5.32 14.97
C SER A 124 1.88 5.43 16.49
N ASP A 125 0.71 5.73 17.05
CA ASP A 125 0.51 5.80 18.49
C ASP A 125 0.59 4.39 19.15
N ILE A 126 0.10 3.36 18.46
CA ILE A 126 0.08 1.98 18.96
C ILE A 126 1.42 1.26 18.72
N ASN A 127 2.08 1.51 17.59
CA ASN A 127 3.27 0.80 17.14
C ASN A 127 4.38 1.80 16.72
N PRO A 128 5.02 2.51 17.64
CA PRO A 128 6.01 3.54 17.30
C PRO A 128 7.27 2.99 16.61
N SER A 129 7.52 1.69 16.73
CA SER A 129 8.63 1.00 16.03
C SER A 129 8.24 0.46 14.65
N MET A 130 7.03 0.73 14.18
CA MET A 130 6.52 0.27 12.89
C MET A 130 7.15 1.05 11.73
N ASN A 131 7.29 0.38 10.59
CA ASN A 131 7.51 1.05 9.31
C ASN A 131 6.17 1.20 8.57
N PHE A 132 5.88 2.40 8.07
CA PHE A 132 4.65 2.68 7.34
C PHE A 132 4.95 2.96 5.86
N ILE A 133 4.38 2.16 4.98
CA ILE A 133 4.57 2.23 3.54
C ILE A 133 3.25 2.68 2.90
N TYR A 134 3.24 3.87 2.31
CA TYR A 134 2.09 4.42 1.60
C TYR A 134 2.22 4.24 0.09
N VAL A 135 1.21 3.64 -0.54
CA VAL A 135 1.16 3.53 -2.00
C VAL A 135 0.52 4.78 -2.60
N SER A 136 1.37 5.63 -3.13
CA SER A 136 1.03 6.91 -3.75
C SER A 136 0.90 6.81 -5.29
N GLY A 137 1.50 7.71 -6.05
CA GLY A 137 1.48 7.72 -7.52
C GLY A 137 2.66 8.49 -8.11
N THR A 138 3.10 8.09 -9.31
CA THR A 138 4.31 8.65 -9.99
C THR A 138 4.28 10.17 -10.12
N SER A 139 3.13 10.76 -10.39
CA SER A 139 3.00 12.22 -10.61
C SER A 139 2.45 12.93 -9.38
N THR A 140 2.69 12.40 -8.18
CA THR A 140 2.31 13.07 -6.93
C THR A 140 3.06 14.38 -6.76
N ASP A 141 2.34 15.44 -6.40
CA ASP A 141 2.86 16.79 -6.26
C ASP A 141 3.13 17.14 -4.80
N SER A 142 4.38 16.99 -4.38
CA SER A 142 4.82 17.34 -3.02
C SER A 142 4.78 18.84 -2.72
N THR A 143 4.64 19.71 -3.74
CA THR A 143 4.49 21.16 -3.51
C THR A 143 3.09 21.53 -3.07
N GLU A 144 2.10 20.65 -3.28
CA GLU A 144 0.67 20.86 -3.01
C GLU A 144 0.04 22.04 -3.80
N LYS A 145 0.73 22.56 -4.82
CA LYS A 145 0.33 23.78 -5.57
C LYS A 145 0.06 23.52 -7.06
N GLY A 146 0.31 22.33 -7.54
CA GLY A 146 0.12 21.96 -8.94
C GLY A 146 -1.35 21.99 -9.37
N LYS A 147 -1.58 21.98 -10.67
CA LYS A 147 -2.93 22.07 -11.26
C LYS A 147 -3.76 20.79 -11.09
N VAL A 148 -3.12 19.64 -10.92
CA VAL A 148 -3.76 18.34 -10.88
C VAL A 148 -4.22 18.02 -9.45
N MET A 149 -5.51 18.00 -9.23
CA MET A 149 -6.15 17.85 -7.92
C MET A 149 -5.66 16.61 -7.16
N TRP A 150 -5.76 15.43 -7.77
CA TRP A 150 -5.37 14.19 -7.09
C TRP A 150 -3.88 14.15 -6.71
N ALA A 151 -3.03 14.82 -7.52
CA ALA A 151 -1.60 14.88 -7.26
C ALA A 151 -1.29 15.75 -6.04
N ARG A 152 -1.99 16.89 -5.88
CA ARG A 152 -1.89 17.75 -4.68
C ARG A 152 -2.33 17.02 -3.42
N VAL A 153 -3.51 16.38 -3.47
CA VAL A 153 -4.06 15.65 -2.31
C VAL A 153 -3.12 14.53 -1.87
N LYS A 154 -2.57 13.78 -2.84
CA LYS A 154 -1.56 12.74 -2.51
C LYS A 154 -0.26 13.35 -1.99
N GLY A 155 0.19 14.47 -2.54
CA GLY A 155 1.37 15.20 -2.05
C GLY A 155 1.21 15.62 -0.60
N LYS A 156 0.07 16.24 -0.28
CA LYS A 156 -0.30 16.58 1.10
C LYS A 156 -0.33 15.35 2.01
N THR A 157 -0.88 14.24 1.54
CA THR A 157 -0.91 12.98 2.30
C THR A 157 0.51 12.52 2.63
N GLU A 158 1.41 12.47 1.63
CA GLU A 158 2.81 12.07 1.85
C GLU A 158 3.53 12.99 2.82
N ASN A 159 3.35 14.32 2.68
CA ASN A 159 4.00 15.31 3.53
C ASN A 159 3.58 15.17 4.99
N ASP A 160 2.30 14.91 5.25
CA ASP A 160 1.79 14.78 6.62
C ASP A 160 2.08 13.41 7.22
N LEU A 161 2.10 12.34 6.42
CA LEU A 161 2.57 11.02 6.87
C LEU A 161 4.03 11.06 7.33
N HIS A 162 4.86 11.86 6.66
CA HIS A 162 6.29 11.98 7.00
C HIS A 162 6.53 12.65 8.37
N LYS A 163 5.54 13.37 8.90
CA LYS A 163 5.61 14.01 10.24
C LYS A 163 5.25 13.06 11.37
N LEU A 164 4.67 11.88 11.06
CA LEU A 164 4.27 10.93 12.09
C LEU A 164 5.47 10.16 12.64
N PRO A 165 5.46 9.82 13.95
CA PRO A 165 6.60 9.25 14.66
C PRO A 165 6.78 7.73 14.39
N PHE A 166 6.73 7.32 13.13
CA PHE A 166 7.10 5.97 12.74
C PHE A 166 8.61 5.78 12.78
N LYS A 167 9.07 4.55 12.97
CA LYS A 167 10.49 4.19 12.80
C LYS A 167 10.99 4.52 11.40
N GLY A 168 10.17 4.28 10.38
CA GLY A 168 10.38 4.66 8.99
C GLY A 168 9.05 4.90 8.29
N GLN A 169 8.97 5.95 7.48
CA GLN A 169 7.83 6.24 6.63
C GLN A 169 8.31 6.34 5.18
N TYR A 170 7.67 5.59 4.29
CA TYR A 170 8.06 5.45 2.89
C TYR A 170 6.89 5.69 1.97
N ASN A 171 7.08 6.58 0.98
CA ASN A 171 6.09 6.85 -0.06
C ASN A 171 6.48 6.10 -1.33
N PHE A 172 5.70 5.08 -1.66
CA PHE A 172 5.91 4.33 -2.88
C PHE A 172 5.09 4.94 -4.01
N ARG A 173 5.76 5.48 -5.04
CA ARG A 173 5.15 6.13 -6.22
C ARG A 173 5.27 5.22 -7.43
N PRO A 174 4.38 4.23 -7.59
CA PRO A 174 4.45 3.30 -8.71
C PRO A 174 4.16 4.02 -10.03
N GLY A 175 4.97 3.71 -11.05
CA GLY A 175 4.67 4.04 -12.43
C GLY A 175 3.82 2.95 -13.08
N PHE A 176 4.34 2.35 -14.13
CA PHE A 176 3.73 1.18 -14.74
C PHE A 176 4.02 -0.07 -13.89
N MET A 177 2.98 -0.78 -13.49
CA MET A 177 3.09 -2.02 -12.73
C MET A 177 2.62 -3.20 -13.56
N SER A 178 3.45 -4.24 -13.64
CA SER A 178 3.01 -5.56 -14.13
C SER A 178 2.33 -6.32 -12.97
N HIS A 179 1.42 -7.20 -13.32
CA HIS A 179 0.67 -8.02 -12.38
C HIS A 179 1.24 -9.44 -12.28
N PHE A 180 1.01 -10.12 -11.18
CA PHE A 180 1.24 -11.55 -11.05
C PHE A 180 0.21 -12.35 -11.83
N LYS A 181 0.60 -13.54 -12.32
CA LYS A 181 -0.33 -14.45 -13.01
C LYS A 181 -1.52 -14.85 -12.14
N GLU A 182 -1.31 -14.98 -10.84
CA GLU A 182 -2.30 -15.41 -9.84
C GLU A 182 -3.25 -14.31 -9.40
N GLN A 183 -3.00 -13.04 -9.75
CA GLN A 183 -3.87 -11.92 -9.37
C GLN A 183 -5.22 -11.98 -10.07
N LYS A 184 -6.29 -11.84 -9.28
CA LYS A 184 -7.69 -11.85 -9.74
C LYS A 184 -8.26 -10.43 -9.90
N ASN A 185 -7.83 -9.50 -9.05
CA ASN A 185 -8.38 -8.14 -8.95
C ASN A 185 -7.73 -7.14 -9.93
N ILE A 186 -7.46 -7.59 -11.14
CA ILE A 186 -6.92 -6.75 -12.21
C ILE A 186 -8.10 -6.11 -12.96
N LYS A 187 -8.21 -4.78 -12.87
CA LYS A 187 -9.24 -4.06 -13.63
C LYS A 187 -9.04 -4.33 -15.13
N PHE A 188 -10.14 -4.61 -15.83
CA PHE A 188 -10.15 -4.94 -17.27
C PHE A 188 -9.37 -3.93 -18.13
N ILE A 189 -9.45 -2.65 -17.77
CA ILE A 189 -8.73 -1.57 -18.47
C ILE A 189 -7.20 -1.77 -18.41
N PHE A 190 -6.67 -2.26 -17.30
CA PHE A 190 -5.24 -2.57 -17.18
C PHE A 190 -4.83 -3.78 -18.03
N LYS A 191 -5.71 -4.76 -18.20
CA LYS A 191 -5.49 -5.90 -19.11
C LYS A 191 -5.35 -5.43 -20.55
N ILE A 192 -6.20 -4.48 -20.98
CA ILE A 192 -6.16 -3.89 -22.31
C ILE A 192 -4.84 -3.09 -22.49
N PHE A 193 -4.49 -2.22 -21.56
CA PHE A 193 -3.23 -1.46 -21.63
C PHE A 193 -2.00 -2.37 -21.63
N ALA A 194 -1.97 -3.39 -20.79
CA ALA A 194 -0.87 -4.36 -20.74
C ALA A 194 -0.74 -5.17 -22.05
N ALA A 195 -1.83 -5.39 -22.79
CA ALA A 195 -1.82 -6.07 -24.07
C ALA A 195 -1.36 -5.16 -25.24
N ILE A 196 -1.65 -3.85 -25.18
CA ILE A 196 -1.40 -2.90 -26.27
C ILE A 196 0.00 -2.25 -26.15
N ILE A 197 0.45 -1.90 -24.95
CA ILE A 197 1.72 -1.19 -24.74
C ILE A 197 2.94 -1.95 -25.28
N PRO A 198 3.09 -3.27 -25.13
CA PRO A 198 4.24 -4.01 -25.69
C PRO A 198 4.31 -3.96 -27.21
N SER A 199 3.19 -3.77 -27.90
CA SER A 199 3.14 -3.67 -29.37
C SER A 199 3.47 -2.25 -29.87
N LEU A 200 3.30 -1.23 -29.02
CA LEU A 200 3.59 0.18 -29.37
C LEU A 200 5.04 0.59 -29.05
N PHE A 201 5.69 -0.14 -28.16
CA PHE A 201 7.10 0.07 -27.81
C PHE A 201 7.86 -1.23 -28.02
N PRO A 202 8.36 -1.52 -29.23
CA PRO A 202 9.25 -2.65 -29.44
C PRO A 202 10.49 -2.44 -28.58
N LYS A 203 10.89 -3.51 -27.90
CA LYS A 203 12.01 -3.59 -26.95
C LYS A 203 13.17 -2.66 -27.35
N SER A 204 13.23 -1.47 -26.78
CA SER A 204 14.50 -0.76 -26.67
C SER A 204 15.25 -1.45 -25.54
N SER A 205 16.29 -2.16 -25.92
CA SER A 205 17.33 -2.74 -25.08
C SER A 205 17.76 -1.75 -24.00
N LEU A 206 17.40 -2.01 -22.75
CA LEU A 206 18.14 -1.50 -21.61
C LEU A 206 19.17 -2.56 -21.27
N THR A 207 20.36 -2.38 -21.82
CA THR A 207 21.61 -2.92 -21.27
C THR A 207 21.92 -2.22 -19.97
#